data_612eac012258ebcf7b8f25723171e880
#
_entry.id   612eac012258ebcf7b8f25723171e880
#
_cell.length_a   1.000
_cell.length_b   1.000
_cell.length_c   1.000
_cell.angle_alpha   90.00
_cell.angle_beta   90.00
_cell.angle_gamma   90.00
#
_symmetry.space_group_name_H-M   'P 1'
#
loop_
_entity.id
_entity.type
_entity.pdbx_description
1 polymer ?
#
loop_
_entity_poly.entity_id
_entity_poly.type
_entity_poly.pdbx_seq_one_letter_code
_entity_poly.pdbx_strand_id
1 'polypeptide(L)'
;MGYLILRGASRLDAFSVYPVPTWLPGYALDNDLSKYIGNREHIDGSVIENFINTSINLANSAVKVDDYGCYTFGILKALDAVLRTRLLEDAPDFDEYGTYFQKNNSGAYCFKSGIGTYDNNLHLKQALEQGYSFFNQHRHSTFHVDSFNVETSRTLEYDEAVNIIKDCLVIINNICNNW
;
A
#
# COMPACT_ATOMS: atom_id res chain seq x y z
N MET A 1 9.50 18.15 -42.08
CA MET A 1 8.72 17.89 -40.84
C MET A 1 7.88 16.66 -41.08
N GLY A 2 8.33 15.51 -40.63
CA GLY A 2 7.62 14.24 -40.77
C GLY A 2 7.16 13.77 -39.41
N TYR A 3 5.84 13.68 -39.19
CA TYR A 3 5.26 13.07 -38.01
C TYR A 3 5.29 11.54 -38.15
N LEU A 4 6.03 10.88 -37.29
CA LEU A 4 6.00 9.43 -37.18
C LEU A 4 4.73 9.03 -36.43
N ILE A 5 3.73 8.53 -37.17
CA ILE A 5 2.53 7.93 -36.59
C ILE A 5 2.86 6.50 -36.22
N LEU A 6 3.10 6.23 -34.94
CA LEU A 6 3.15 4.86 -34.42
C LEU A 6 1.72 4.31 -34.36
N ARG A 7 1.33 3.54 -35.39
CA ARG A 7 0.09 2.76 -35.38
C ARG A 7 0.30 1.45 -34.61
N GLY A 8 -0.46 1.28 -33.53
CA GLY A 8 -1.05 -0.01 -33.15
C GLY A 8 -0.11 -1.11 -32.70
N ALA A 9 0.49 -0.96 -31.51
CA ALA A 9 0.76 -2.14 -30.69
C ALA A 9 -0.34 -2.22 -29.64
N SER A 10 -1.00 -3.37 -29.52
CA SER A 10 -1.99 -3.61 -28.47
C SER A 10 -1.29 -3.48 -27.12
N ARG A 11 -1.92 -2.78 -26.17
CA ARG A 11 -1.36 -2.45 -24.84
C ARG A 11 -0.97 -3.67 -23.98
N LEU A 12 -1.29 -4.88 -24.41
CA LEU A 12 -1.06 -6.11 -23.66
C LEU A 12 0.29 -6.79 -23.96
N ASP A 13 0.92 -6.50 -25.10
CA ASP A 13 2.17 -7.18 -25.48
C ASP A 13 3.44 -6.49 -24.95
N ALA A 14 3.32 -5.27 -24.42
CA ALA A 14 4.49 -4.49 -23.97
C ALA A 14 5.03 -4.93 -22.59
N PHE A 15 4.27 -5.70 -21.80
CA PHE A 15 4.69 -6.12 -20.46
C PHE A 15 5.23 -7.55 -20.37
N SER A 16 5.27 -8.30 -21.46
CA SER A 16 5.54 -9.74 -21.40
C SER A 16 7.00 -10.17 -21.61
N VAL A 17 7.97 -9.28 -21.77
CA VAL A 17 9.32 -9.70 -22.22
C VAL A 17 10.49 -8.95 -21.56
N TYR A 18 10.38 -8.53 -20.31
CA TYR A 18 11.62 -8.18 -19.61
C TYR A 18 11.98 -9.32 -18.65
N PRO A 19 13.06 -10.08 -18.92
CA PRO A 19 13.55 -11.03 -17.94
C PRO A 19 13.86 -10.28 -16.65
N VAL A 20 13.42 -10.84 -15.51
CA VAL A 20 13.82 -10.35 -14.18
C VAL A 20 15.35 -10.19 -14.22
N PRO A 21 15.88 -9.01 -13.99
CA PRO A 21 17.32 -8.82 -14.06
C PRO A 21 18.02 -9.79 -13.13
N THR A 22 19.06 -10.45 -13.60
CA THR A 22 19.84 -11.44 -12.86
C THR A 22 20.55 -10.89 -11.62
N TRP A 23 20.49 -9.59 -11.41
CA TRP A 23 21.03 -8.89 -10.23
C TRP A 23 20.03 -8.76 -9.06
N LEU A 24 18.80 -9.28 -9.22
CA LEU A 24 17.77 -9.34 -8.17
C LEU A 24 17.46 -10.78 -7.75
N PRO A 25 18.39 -11.57 -7.22
CA PRO A 25 18.08 -12.90 -6.74
C PRO A 25 17.26 -12.76 -5.44
N GLY A 26 16.03 -13.26 -5.46
CA GLY A 26 15.24 -13.52 -4.25
C GLY A 26 14.18 -12.49 -3.87
N TYR A 27 13.94 -11.44 -4.65
CA TYR A 27 12.97 -10.38 -4.32
C TYR A 27 11.68 -10.40 -5.15
N ALA A 28 11.54 -11.29 -6.11
CA ALA A 28 10.31 -11.40 -6.89
C ALA A 28 9.10 -11.63 -5.97
N LEU A 29 8.15 -10.70 -6.00
CA LEU A 29 6.86 -10.86 -5.36
C LEU A 29 5.98 -11.74 -6.26
N ASP A 30 5.19 -12.63 -5.64
CA ASP A 30 4.26 -13.44 -6.40
C ASP A 30 3.08 -12.59 -6.86
N ASN A 31 2.66 -12.75 -8.11
CA ASN A 31 1.48 -12.07 -8.62
C ASN A 31 0.16 -12.73 -8.17
N ASP A 32 0.23 -13.94 -7.62
CA ASP A 32 -0.92 -14.60 -7.03
C ASP A 32 -1.19 -14.07 -5.62
N LEU A 33 -2.16 -13.17 -5.51
CA LEU A 33 -2.53 -12.53 -4.24
C LEU A 33 -3.02 -13.52 -3.19
N SER A 34 -3.48 -14.72 -3.57
CA SER A 34 -3.90 -15.74 -2.60
C SER A 34 -2.76 -16.22 -1.68
N LYS A 35 -1.52 -15.99 -2.09
CA LYS A 35 -0.33 -16.29 -1.27
C LYS A 35 -0.10 -15.28 -0.14
N TYR A 36 -0.70 -14.10 -0.24
CA TYR A 36 -0.53 -13.03 0.73
C TYR A 36 -1.80 -12.76 1.54
N ILE A 37 -2.97 -12.86 0.90
CA ILE A 37 -4.25 -12.46 1.47
C ILE A 37 -5.21 -13.65 1.40
N GLY A 38 -5.56 -14.19 2.57
CA GLY A 38 -6.42 -15.37 2.69
C GLY A 38 -7.89 -15.06 2.41
N ASN A 39 -8.45 -14.05 3.09
CA ASN A 39 -9.79 -13.56 2.82
C ASN A 39 -9.73 -12.37 1.86
N ARG A 40 -10.21 -12.56 0.62
CA ARG A 40 -10.16 -11.57 -0.45
C ARG A 40 -11.52 -11.06 -0.88
N GLU A 41 -12.57 -11.32 -0.11
CA GLU A 41 -13.94 -10.95 -0.46
C GLU A 41 -14.08 -9.44 -0.79
N HIS A 42 -13.36 -8.58 -0.05
CA HIS A 42 -13.36 -7.13 -0.24
C HIS A 42 -12.26 -6.62 -1.19
N ILE A 43 -11.41 -7.52 -1.72
CA ILE A 43 -10.27 -7.22 -2.58
C ILE A 43 -10.56 -7.58 -4.03
N ASP A 44 -10.98 -8.83 -4.28
CA ASP A 44 -11.12 -9.40 -5.61
C ASP A 44 -12.08 -8.59 -6.50
N GLY A 45 -11.62 -8.24 -7.69
CA GLY A 45 -12.38 -7.43 -8.66
C GLY A 45 -12.53 -5.96 -8.30
N SER A 46 -11.96 -5.51 -7.17
CA SER A 46 -12.06 -4.12 -6.71
C SER A 46 -10.88 -3.26 -7.20
N VAL A 47 -11.00 -1.95 -6.99
CA VAL A 47 -9.88 -1.02 -7.24
C VAL A 47 -8.69 -1.29 -6.30
N ILE A 48 -8.93 -1.91 -5.16
CA ILE A 48 -7.89 -2.28 -4.18
C ILE A 48 -6.95 -3.31 -4.79
N GLU A 49 -7.50 -4.34 -5.44
CA GLU A 49 -6.71 -5.35 -6.17
C GLU A 49 -5.82 -4.70 -7.22
N ASN A 50 -6.34 -3.76 -8.00
CA ASN A 50 -5.57 -3.04 -9.01
C ASN A 50 -4.39 -2.25 -8.40
N PHE A 51 -4.59 -1.64 -7.23
CA PHE A 51 -3.53 -0.92 -6.53
C PHE A 51 -2.44 -1.86 -6.03
N ILE A 52 -2.81 -3.00 -5.46
CA ILE A 52 -1.85 -4.03 -5.00
C ILE A 52 -1.04 -4.55 -6.18
N ASN A 53 -1.72 -4.99 -7.25
CA ASN A 53 -1.09 -5.52 -8.44
C ASN A 53 -0.15 -4.50 -9.11
N THR A 54 -0.49 -3.22 -9.09
CA THR A 54 0.38 -2.16 -9.60
C THR A 54 1.72 -2.13 -8.86
N SER A 55 1.72 -2.16 -7.52
CA SER A 55 2.97 -2.16 -6.74
C SER A 55 3.78 -3.44 -6.93
N ILE A 56 3.13 -4.61 -6.97
CA ILE A 56 3.80 -5.89 -7.21
C ILE A 56 4.45 -5.90 -8.61
N ASN A 57 3.72 -5.47 -9.63
CA ASN A 57 4.23 -5.44 -11.00
C ASN A 57 5.39 -4.44 -11.15
N LEU A 58 5.33 -3.27 -10.52
CA LEU A 58 6.43 -2.31 -10.52
C LEU A 58 7.67 -2.90 -9.84
N ALA A 59 7.51 -3.51 -8.67
CA ALA A 59 8.61 -4.17 -7.97
C ALA A 59 9.23 -5.30 -8.82
N ASN A 60 8.38 -6.13 -9.46
CA ASN A 60 8.85 -7.23 -10.32
C ASN A 60 9.44 -6.74 -11.65
N SER A 61 9.08 -5.55 -12.13
CA SER A 61 9.64 -4.98 -13.37
C SER A 61 11.11 -4.62 -13.23
N ALA A 62 11.58 -4.40 -11.99
CA ALA A 62 12.95 -4.08 -11.66
C ALA A 62 13.54 -2.93 -12.49
N VAL A 63 12.72 -1.97 -12.88
CA VAL A 63 13.19 -0.76 -13.56
C VAL A 63 14.06 0.02 -12.58
N LYS A 64 15.30 0.32 -12.98
CA LYS A 64 16.19 1.12 -12.15
C LYS A 64 15.72 2.57 -12.14
N VAL A 65 15.45 3.08 -10.95
CA VAL A 65 15.06 4.48 -10.71
C VAL A 65 15.92 5.05 -9.56
N ASP A 66 15.97 6.36 -9.45
CA ASP A 66 16.74 7.04 -8.40
C ASP A 66 15.98 7.05 -7.05
N ASP A 67 14.65 6.87 -7.10
CA ASP A 67 13.78 6.77 -5.92
C ASP A 67 12.72 5.70 -6.13
N TYR A 68 12.78 4.64 -5.35
CA TYR A 68 11.83 3.53 -5.40
C TYR A 68 10.53 3.80 -4.59
N GLY A 69 10.37 4.99 -4.03
CA GLY A 69 9.12 5.41 -3.37
C GLY A 69 7.91 5.27 -4.28
N CYS A 70 8.08 5.49 -5.59
CA CYS A 70 7.00 5.30 -6.56
C CYS A 70 6.43 3.87 -6.61
N TYR A 71 7.19 2.85 -6.21
CA TYR A 71 6.74 1.45 -6.18
C TYR A 71 5.76 1.19 -5.03
N THR A 72 5.86 1.97 -3.95
CA THR A 72 5.01 1.83 -2.77
C THR A 72 3.68 2.56 -2.89
N PHE A 73 3.51 3.42 -3.92
CA PHE A 73 2.32 4.26 -4.06
C PHE A 73 1.02 3.44 -4.16
N GLY A 74 1.01 2.41 -5.00
CA GLY A 74 -0.16 1.55 -5.17
C GLY A 74 -0.53 0.83 -3.89
N ILE A 75 0.44 0.20 -3.22
CA ILE A 75 0.16 -0.58 -2.01
C ILE A 75 -0.29 0.30 -0.83
N LEU A 76 0.26 1.51 -0.69
CA LEU A 76 -0.20 2.45 0.33
C LEU A 76 -1.62 2.96 0.03
N LYS A 77 -1.98 3.18 -1.24
CA LYS A 77 -3.37 3.47 -1.62
C LYS A 77 -4.31 2.29 -1.35
N ALA A 78 -3.85 1.06 -1.57
CA ALA A 78 -4.63 -0.12 -1.24
C ALA A 78 -4.90 -0.21 0.26
N LEU A 79 -3.87 0.01 1.09
CA LEU A 79 -4.03 0.04 2.55
C LEU A 79 -4.98 1.15 3.01
N ASP A 80 -4.87 2.37 2.46
CA ASP A 80 -5.81 3.46 2.75
C ASP A 80 -7.26 3.07 2.38
N ALA A 81 -7.44 2.46 1.21
CA ALA A 81 -8.75 2.03 0.74
C ALA A 81 -9.36 0.93 1.64
N VAL A 82 -8.57 -0.08 2.04
CA VAL A 82 -9.01 -1.13 2.99
C VAL A 82 -9.43 -0.53 4.32
N LEU A 83 -8.58 0.35 4.89
CA LEU A 83 -8.88 1.03 6.15
C LEU A 83 -10.17 1.86 6.07
N ARG A 84 -10.33 2.66 5.00
CA ARG A 84 -11.54 3.49 4.79
C ARG A 84 -12.79 2.64 4.61
N THR A 85 -12.73 1.61 3.77
CA THR A 85 -13.88 0.75 3.52
C THR A 85 -14.36 0.12 4.82
N ARG A 86 -13.42 -0.43 5.61
CA ARG A 86 -13.76 -1.07 6.87
C ARG A 86 -14.32 -0.11 7.91
N LEU A 87 -13.72 1.10 8.01
CA LEU A 87 -14.20 2.14 8.93
C LEU A 87 -15.58 2.66 8.53
N LEU A 88 -15.85 2.85 7.23
CA LEU A 88 -17.15 3.32 6.72
C LEU A 88 -18.30 2.33 6.95
N GLU A 89 -18.03 1.03 6.98
CA GLU A 89 -19.07 0.03 7.30
C GLU A 89 -19.60 0.18 8.72
N ASP A 90 -18.73 0.49 9.67
CA ASP A 90 -19.11 0.63 11.08
C ASP A 90 -19.48 2.07 11.46
N ALA A 91 -19.02 3.04 10.69
CA ALA A 91 -19.23 4.47 10.88
C ALA A 91 -19.48 5.15 9.53
N PRO A 92 -20.73 5.14 9.01
CA PRO A 92 -21.06 5.70 7.70
C PRO A 92 -20.76 7.19 7.55
N ASP A 93 -20.61 7.90 8.65
CA ASP A 93 -20.22 9.31 8.74
C ASP A 93 -18.71 9.52 8.91
N PHE A 94 -17.91 8.47 8.73
CA PHE A 94 -16.46 8.57 8.75
C PHE A 94 -15.97 9.55 7.68
N ASP A 95 -15.30 10.62 8.12
CA ASP A 95 -14.75 11.65 7.24
C ASP A 95 -13.22 11.57 7.22
N GLU A 96 -12.60 11.67 8.39
CA GLU A 96 -11.14 11.68 8.50
C GLU A 96 -10.62 10.81 9.65
N TYR A 97 -9.41 10.28 9.48
CA TYR A 97 -8.77 9.44 10.49
C TYR A 97 -8.53 10.13 11.84
N GLY A 98 -8.27 11.43 11.81
CA GLY A 98 -8.07 12.24 13.02
C GLY A 98 -9.28 12.25 13.96
N THR A 99 -10.49 11.93 13.46
CA THR A 99 -11.68 11.77 14.28
C THR A 99 -11.62 10.49 15.12
N TYR A 100 -11.03 9.42 14.61
CA TYR A 100 -11.03 8.08 15.21
C TYR A 100 -9.73 7.73 15.91
N PHE A 101 -8.59 8.20 15.41
CA PHE A 101 -7.28 7.83 15.90
C PHE A 101 -6.57 8.97 16.62
N GLN A 102 -5.76 8.60 17.62
CA GLN A 102 -4.83 9.49 18.32
C GLN A 102 -3.50 8.78 18.55
N LYS A 103 -2.43 9.55 18.71
CA LYS A 103 -1.12 9.00 19.11
C LYS A 103 -1.15 8.63 20.58
N ASN A 104 -0.67 7.44 20.88
CA ASN A 104 -0.36 7.01 22.24
C ASN A 104 1.02 7.52 22.70
N ASN A 105 1.40 7.20 23.94
CA ASN A 105 2.69 7.63 24.51
C ASN A 105 3.92 7.06 23.80
N SER A 106 3.78 5.98 23.03
CA SER A 106 4.85 5.41 22.21
C SER A 106 4.92 6.01 20.79
N GLY A 107 4.00 6.91 20.46
CA GLY A 107 3.90 7.52 19.13
C GLY A 107 3.12 6.70 18.10
N ALA A 108 2.67 5.51 18.44
CA ALA A 108 1.78 4.71 17.59
C ALA A 108 0.34 5.23 17.65
N TYR A 109 -0.42 5.03 16.60
CA TYR A 109 -1.83 5.40 16.59
C TYR A 109 -2.69 4.31 17.23
N CYS A 110 -3.65 4.74 18.06
CA CYS A 110 -4.68 3.90 18.63
C CYS A 110 -6.03 4.60 18.49
N PHE A 111 -7.13 3.84 18.61
CA PHE A 111 -8.46 4.44 18.66
C PHE A 111 -8.60 5.37 19.87
N LYS A 112 -9.28 6.49 19.68
CA LYS A 112 -9.61 7.41 20.77
C LYS A 112 -10.50 6.72 21.79
N SER A 113 -10.38 7.12 23.05
CA SER A 113 -11.28 6.68 24.11
C SER A 113 -12.73 7.09 23.77
N GLY A 114 -13.67 6.16 23.95
CA GLY A 114 -15.09 6.37 23.64
C GLY A 114 -15.52 5.90 22.23
N ILE A 115 -14.59 5.51 21.36
CA ILE A 115 -14.91 4.80 20.13
C ILE A 115 -14.94 3.31 20.44
N GLY A 116 -16.10 2.82 20.94
CA GLY A 116 -16.27 1.43 21.38
C GLY A 116 -16.62 0.44 20.28
N THR A 117 -16.70 0.86 19.02
CA THR A 117 -17.17 0.05 17.91
C THR A 117 -16.42 -1.27 17.76
N TYR A 118 -15.11 -1.28 18.07
CA TYR A 118 -14.25 -2.45 17.91
C TYR A 118 -13.87 -3.14 19.23
N ASP A 119 -14.46 -2.77 20.34
CA ASP A 119 -14.09 -3.34 21.66
C ASP A 119 -14.43 -4.83 21.77
N ASN A 120 -15.40 -5.30 21.00
CA ASN A 120 -15.78 -6.71 20.92
C ASN A 120 -14.96 -7.52 19.90
N ASN A 121 -14.13 -6.86 19.07
CA ASN A 121 -13.23 -7.50 18.11
C ASN A 121 -11.81 -6.91 18.23
N LEU A 122 -11.10 -7.34 19.27
CA LEU A 122 -9.77 -6.82 19.58
C LEU A 122 -8.75 -7.09 18.46
N HIS A 123 -8.88 -8.19 17.74
CA HIS A 123 -7.97 -8.50 16.62
C HIS A 123 -8.15 -7.53 15.46
N LEU A 124 -9.38 -7.23 15.07
CA LEU A 124 -9.66 -6.21 14.07
C LEU A 124 -9.22 -4.83 14.54
N LYS A 125 -9.51 -4.47 15.79
CA LYS A 125 -9.07 -3.20 16.39
C LYS A 125 -7.56 -3.02 16.26
N GLN A 126 -6.78 -4.01 16.68
CA GLN A 126 -5.33 -3.99 16.59
C GLN A 126 -4.83 -3.91 15.14
N ALA A 127 -5.46 -4.66 14.22
CA ALA A 127 -5.10 -4.63 12.81
C ALA A 127 -5.33 -3.25 12.17
N LEU A 128 -6.45 -2.59 12.51
CA LEU A 128 -6.75 -1.22 12.05
C LEU A 128 -5.79 -0.18 12.65
N GLU A 129 -5.48 -0.28 13.94
CA GLU A 129 -4.51 0.60 14.62
C GLU A 129 -3.10 0.46 14.01
N GLN A 130 -2.67 -0.78 13.77
CA GLN A 130 -1.41 -1.07 13.10
C GLN A 130 -1.41 -0.54 11.66
N GLY A 131 -2.49 -0.79 10.93
CA GLY A 131 -2.65 -0.35 9.54
C GLY A 131 -2.57 1.17 9.42
N TYR A 132 -3.30 1.89 10.26
CA TYR A 132 -3.25 3.35 10.22
C TYR A 132 -1.90 3.92 10.68
N SER A 133 -1.27 3.32 11.69
CA SER A 133 0.07 3.72 12.14
C SER A 133 1.09 3.58 11.01
N PHE A 134 1.07 2.43 10.32
CA PHE A 134 1.96 2.14 9.20
C PHE A 134 1.69 3.08 8.01
N PHE A 135 0.42 3.22 7.62
CA PHE A 135 0.02 4.13 6.54
C PHE A 135 0.48 5.56 6.81
N ASN A 136 0.22 6.09 8.00
CA ASN A 136 0.59 7.46 8.34
C ASN A 136 2.12 7.67 8.36
N GLN A 137 2.88 6.69 8.85
CA GLN A 137 4.34 6.73 8.86
C GLN A 137 4.91 6.80 7.43
N HIS A 138 4.45 5.92 6.55
CA HIS A 138 5.01 5.81 5.20
C HIS A 138 4.44 6.84 4.23
N ARG A 139 3.18 7.26 4.40
CA ARG A 139 2.58 8.33 3.59
C ARG A 139 3.40 9.61 3.67
N HIS A 140 3.79 10.04 4.86
CA HIS A 140 4.54 11.29 5.02
C HIS A 140 5.95 11.19 4.47
N SER A 141 6.64 10.07 4.68
CA SER A 141 8.01 9.89 4.19
C SER A 141 8.10 9.70 2.68
N THR A 142 7.05 9.19 2.03
CA THR A 142 7.07 8.84 0.60
C THR A 142 6.47 9.92 -0.28
N PHE A 143 5.47 10.69 0.20
CA PHE A 143 4.69 11.62 -0.65
C PHE A 143 4.92 13.09 -0.34
N HIS A 144 5.57 13.41 0.76
CA HIS A 144 5.85 14.80 1.12
C HIS A 144 7.34 15.09 1.03
N VAL A 145 7.69 15.95 0.09
CA VAL A 145 8.95 16.69 0.16
C VAL A 145 8.76 17.72 1.26
N ASP A 146 9.60 17.70 2.29
CA ASP A 146 9.59 18.76 3.30
C ASP A 146 9.91 20.08 2.61
N SER A 147 8.91 20.96 2.51
CA SER A 147 9.03 22.22 1.79
C SER A 147 10.10 23.15 2.37
N PHE A 148 10.55 22.87 3.59
CA PHE A 148 11.58 23.67 4.27
C PHE A 148 12.97 23.05 4.18
N ASN A 149 13.09 21.79 3.77
CA ASN A 149 14.38 21.07 3.78
C ASN A 149 14.40 19.99 2.67
N VAL A 150 14.44 20.43 1.42
CA VAL A 150 14.51 19.54 0.26
C VAL A 150 15.70 18.58 0.36
N GLU A 151 16.81 19.03 1.00
CA GLU A 151 18.01 18.22 1.20
C GLU A 151 17.82 17.05 2.18
N THR A 152 16.77 17.07 3.01
CA THR A 152 16.43 16.00 3.95
C THR A 152 15.33 15.07 3.45
N SER A 153 14.81 15.30 2.24
CA SER A 153 13.86 14.40 1.61
C SER A 153 14.53 13.07 1.34
N ARG A 154 13.96 12.00 1.91
CA ARG A 154 14.52 10.67 1.81
C ARG A 154 14.05 10.00 0.53
N THR A 155 14.97 9.50 -0.25
CA THR A 155 14.70 8.52 -1.31
C THR A 155 14.66 7.11 -0.72
N LEU A 156 13.87 6.23 -1.29
CA LEU A 156 13.83 4.81 -0.90
C LEU A 156 14.73 3.99 -1.81
N GLU A 157 15.51 3.11 -1.18
CA GLU A 157 16.18 2.04 -1.89
C GLU A 157 15.19 0.94 -2.31
N TYR A 158 15.56 0.14 -3.32
CA TYR A 158 14.70 -0.93 -3.82
C TYR A 158 14.23 -1.89 -2.73
N ASP A 159 15.15 -2.38 -1.90
CA ASP A 159 14.84 -3.34 -0.84
C ASP A 159 13.90 -2.76 0.21
N GLU A 160 14.04 -1.48 0.52
CA GLU A 160 13.14 -0.77 1.44
C GLU A 160 11.73 -0.69 0.85
N ALA A 161 11.60 -0.34 -0.43
CA ALA A 161 10.32 -0.28 -1.11
C ALA A 161 9.62 -1.65 -1.15
N VAL A 162 10.37 -2.71 -1.48
CA VAL A 162 9.84 -4.09 -1.47
C VAL A 162 9.40 -4.52 -0.07
N ASN A 163 10.14 -4.17 0.97
CA ASN A 163 9.75 -4.46 2.35
C ASN A 163 8.47 -3.73 2.75
N ILE A 164 8.31 -2.46 2.38
CA ILE A 164 7.06 -1.72 2.60
C ILE A 164 5.88 -2.42 1.90
N ILE A 165 6.06 -2.91 0.67
CA ILE A 165 5.02 -3.65 -0.04
C ILE A 165 4.64 -4.92 0.73
N LYS A 166 5.62 -5.71 1.17
CA LYS A 166 5.40 -6.95 1.94
C LYS A 166 4.69 -6.68 3.27
N ASP A 167 5.12 -5.68 4.01
CA ASP A 167 4.53 -5.31 5.29
C ASP A 167 3.07 -4.84 5.11
N CYS A 168 2.78 -4.05 4.07
CA CYS A 168 1.41 -3.68 3.71
C CYS A 168 0.55 -4.90 3.41
N LEU A 169 1.05 -5.88 2.64
CA LEU A 169 0.31 -7.11 2.34
C LEU A 169 -0.05 -7.89 3.60
N VAL A 170 0.89 -8.00 4.55
CA VAL A 170 0.63 -8.63 5.86
C VAL A 170 -0.44 -7.87 6.63
N ILE A 171 -0.37 -6.55 6.67
CA ILE A 171 -1.35 -5.72 7.39
C ILE A 171 -2.73 -5.83 6.74
N ILE A 172 -2.82 -5.73 5.41
CA ILE A 172 -4.07 -5.90 4.65
C ILE A 172 -4.67 -7.28 4.94
N ASN A 173 -3.86 -8.35 4.90
CA ASN A 173 -4.32 -9.69 5.23
C ASN A 173 -4.87 -9.78 6.66
N ASN A 174 -4.21 -9.16 7.63
CA ASN A 174 -4.68 -9.15 9.01
C ASN A 174 -6.03 -8.43 9.15
N ILE A 175 -6.23 -7.32 8.45
CA ILE A 175 -7.52 -6.62 8.43
C ILE A 175 -8.58 -7.51 7.80
N CYS A 176 -8.34 -8.04 6.59
CA CYS A 176 -9.30 -8.85 5.84
C CYS A 176 -9.70 -10.15 6.54
N ASN A 177 -8.78 -10.80 7.26
CA ASN A 177 -9.08 -12.02 8.00
C ASN A 177 -9.90 -11.78 9.29
N ASN A 178 -9.96 -10.55 9.77
CA ASN A 178 -10.70 -10.16 10.97
C ASN A 178 -11.91 -9.25 10.66
N TRP A 179 -12.18 -9.06 9.38
CA TRP A 179 -13.26 -8.19 8.85
C TRP A 179 -14.66 -8.61 9.27
#